data_3820b26b935c5cc9ea7c7a5669aa6138
#
_entry.id   3820b26b935c5cc9ea7c7a5669aa6138
#
_cell.length_a   1.000
_cell.length_b   1.000
_cell.length_c   1.000
_cell.angle_alpha   90.00
_cell.angle_beta   90.00
_cell.angle_gamma   90.00
#
_symmetry.space_group_name_H-M   'P 1'
#
loop_
_entity.id
_entity.type
_entity.pdbx_description
1 polymer ?
#
loop_
_entity_poly.entity_id
_entity_poly.type
_entity_poly.pdbx_seq_one_letter_code
_entity_poly.pdbx_strand_id
1 'polypeptide(L)'
;MEDEKYDVKQVANWFLKKEKMSHKKLQMLCFYAYEWHLYMCNDIEEGLFVRLFANDIEGWVHGPSSRKLSDAFPHSGGDPLQPIEEYGTIPDDDAGTCEFLEKIYATFGGFSGKELEAMACREKPWIASRKGLKSWEPGSAIISDNLMYGYCAEMNEDED
;
A
#
# COMPACT_ATOMS: atom_id res chain seq x y z
N MET A 1 -2.21 6.07 -20.96
CA MET A 1 -3.52 6.01 -20.27
C MET A 1 -3.40 5.18 -19.02
N GLU A 2 -3.78 5.75 -17.89
CA GLU A 2 -3.69 5.07 -16.59
C GLU A 2 -4.96 4.26 -16.34
N ASP A 3 -4.80 3.04 -15.85
CA ASP A 3 -5.92 2.18 -15.49
C ASP A 3 -5.85 1.88 -13.99
N GLU A 4 -6.71 2.55 -13.24
CA GLU A 4 -6.85 2.38 -11.81
C GLU A 4 -8.03 1.46 -11.56
N LYS A 5 -7.75 0.24 -11.08
CA LYS A 5 -8.78 -0.78 -10.96
C LYS A 5 -9.82 -0.47 -9.88
N TYR A 6 -9.38 0.06 -8.74
CA TYR A 6 -10.24 0.25 -7.59
C TYR A 6 -9.90 1.54 -6.85
N ASP A 7 -10.75 1.90 -5.89
CA ASP A 7 -10.47 2.93 -4.91
C ASP A 7 -9.72 2.29 -3.73
N VAL A 8 -8.79 3.01 -3.13
CA VAL A 8 -8.03 2.49 -1.98
C VAL A 8 -8.95 2.06 -0.83
N LYS A 9 -10.11 2.70 -0.69
CA LYS A 9 -11.10 2.34 0.33
C LYS A 9 -11.66 0.93 0.13
N GLN A 10 -11.82 0.50 -1.11
CA GLN A 10 -12.28 -0.85 -1.43
C GLN A 10 -11.21 -1.89 -1.08
N VAL A 11 -9.94 -1.57 -1.36
CA VAL A 11 -8.82 -2.44 -1.00
C VAL A 11 -8.70 -2.56 0.53
N ALA A 12 -8.84 -1.42 1.21
CA ALA A 12 -8.81 -1.38 2.67
C ALA A 12 -9.89 -2.26 3.29
N ASN A 13 -11.13 -2.14 2.78
CA ASN A 13 -12.23 -2.97 3.26
C ASN A 13 -11.97 -4.47 3.04
N TRP A 14 -11.32 -4.81 1.94
CA TRP A 14 -10.97 -6.21 1.67
C TRP A 14 -10.08 -6.76 2.81
N PHE A 15 -9.04 -6.02 3.20
CA PHE A 15 -8.18 -6.42 4.31
C PHE A 15 -8.92 -6.45 5.64
N LEU A 16 -9.77 -5.45 5.91
CA LEU A 16 -10.53 -5.37 7.16
C LEU A 16 -11.55 -6.51 7.30
N LYS A 17 -12.01 -7.07 6.19
CA LYS A 17 -12.85 -8.28 6.24
C LYS A 17 -12.06 -9.53 6.61
N LYS A 18 -10.75 -9.53 6.41
CA LYS A 18 -9.88 -10.62 6.86
C LYS A 18 -9.62 -10.55 8.36
N GLU A 19 -9.28 -9.36 8.85
CA GLU A 19 -9.06 -9.12 10.27
C GLU A 19 -9.26 -7.65 10.59
N LYS A 20 -9.70 -7.37 11.80
CA LYS A 20 -9.71 -6.01 12.33
C LYS A 20 -8.26 -5.64 12.63
N MET A 21 -7.88 -4.41 12.33
CA MET A 21 -6.48 -4.01 12.52
C MET A 21 -6.37 -2.52 12.79
N SER A 22 -5.17 -2.11 13.26
CA SER A 22 -4.88 -0.71 13.49
C SER A 22 -4.85 0.07 12.17
N HIS A 23 -5.05 1.37 12.25
CA HIS A 23 -4.94 2.26 11.08
C HIS A 23 -3.54 2.11 10.43
N LYS A 24 -2.49 2.05 11.26
CA LYS A 24 -1.12 1.90 10.76
C LYS A 24 -0.94 0.62 9.95
N LYS A 25 -1.39 -0.51 10.47
CA LYS A 25 -1.28 -1.79 9.75
C LYS A 25 -2.04 -1.75 8.43
N LEU A 26 -3.23 -1.16 8.43
CA LEU A 26 -4.03 -1.02 7.21
C LEU A 26 -3.30 -0.19 6.16
N GLN A 27 -2.71 0.94 6.54
CA GLN A 27 -1.92 1.77 5.63
C GLN A 27 -0.78 0.98 5.02
N MET A 28 -0.06 0.20 5.83
CA MET A 28 1.10 -0.55 5.35
C MET A 28 0.68 -1.69 4.41
N LEU A 29 -0.41 -2.39 4.71
CA LEU A 29 -0.89 -3.46 3.82
C LEU A 29 -1.35 -2.89 2.48
N CYS A 30 -2.03 -1.75 2.49
CA CYS A 30 -2.43 -1.09 1.24
C CYS A 30 -1.22 -0.61 0.44
N PHE A 31 -0.18 -0.11 1.11
CA PHE A 31 1.06 0.27 0.46
C PHE A 31 1.72 -0.93 -0.23
N TYR A 32 1.88 -2.05 0.47
CA TYR A 32 2.50 -3.25 -0.12
C TYR A 32 1.65 -3.83 -1.24
N ALA A 33 0.33 -3.79 -1.10
CA ALA A 33 -0.56 -4.22 -2.18
C ALA A 33 -0.36 -3.35 -3.44
N TYR A 34 -0.28 -2.04 -3.27
CA TYR A 34 -0.05 -1.11 -4.37
C TYR A 34 1.30 -1.38 -5.04
N GLU A 35 2.36 -1.46 -4.25
CA GLU A 35 3.74 -1.61 -4.73
C GLU A 35 3.92 -2.90 -5.53
N TRP A 36 3.50 -4.03 -4.98
CA TRP A 36 3.64 -5.32 -5.66
C TRP A 36 2.70 -5.46 -6.86
N HIS A 37 1.53 -4.81 -6.81
CA HIS A 37 0.62 -4.79 -7.96
C HIS A 37 1.26 -4.06 -9.15
N LEU A 38 1.94 -2.94 -8.91
CA LEU A 38 2.68 -2.23 -9.96
C LEU A 38 3.65 -3.17 -10.66
N TYR A 39 4.42 -3.91 -9.88
CA TYR A 39 5.44 -4.80 -10.41
C TYR A 39 4.83 -5.97 -11.17
N MET A 40 3.79 -6.59 -10.62
CA MET A 40 3.22 -7.82 -11.18
C MET A 40 2.31 -7.59 -12.38
N CYS A 41 1.72 -6.40 -12.51
CA CYS A 41 0.71 -6.13 -13.54
C CYS A 41 1.19 -5.21 -14.67
N ASN A 42 2.46 -4.82 -14.66
CA ASN A 42 3.02 -3.93 -15.69
C ASN A 42 4.33 -4.46 -16.24
N ASP A 43 4.66 -4.02 -17.45
CA ASP A 43 5.98 -4.17 -18.05
C ASP A 43 6.60 -2.78 -18.06
N ILE A 44 7.77 -2.62 -17.42
CA ILE A 44 8.43 -1.31 -17.28
C ILE A 44 8.73 -0.67 -18.64
N GLU A 45 9.01 -1.48 -19.66
CA GLU A 45 9.30 -0.98 -21.02
C GLU A 45 8.08 -0.38 -21.69
N GLU A 46 6.89 -0.86 -21.33
CA GLU A 46 5.63 -0.34 -21.87
C GLU A 46 5.05 0.80 -21.04
N GLY A 47 5.52 0.98 -19.81
CA GLY A 47 5.05 1.99 -18.88
C GLY A 47 4.21 1.43 -17.74
N LEU A 48 4.13 2.17 -16.65
CA LEU A 48 3.42 1.75 -15.44
C LEU A 48 1.99 2.30 -15.48
N PHE A 49 1.15 1.73 -16.34
CA PHE A 49 -0.20 2.23 -16.58
C PHE A 49 -1.27 1.56 -15.71
N VAL A 50 -1.09 0.29 -15.35
CA VAL A 50 -2.07 -0.45 -14.56
C VAL A 50 -1.74 -0.26 -13.09
N ARG A 51 -2.72 0.23 -12.33
CA ARG A 51 -2.58 0.50 -10.90
C ARG A 51 -3.74 -0.10 -10.14
N LEU A 52 -3.47 -0.59 -8.95
CA LEU A 52 -4.52 -1.13 -8.08
C LEU A 52 -5.50 -0.03 -7.68
N PHE A 53 -4.98 1.16 -7.36
CA PHE A 53 -5.74 2.37 -7.09
C PHE A 53 -4.89 3.59 -7.45
N ALA A 54 -5.45 4.80 -7.38
CA ALA A 54 -4.69 6.02 -7.68
C ALA A 54 -3.57 6.21 -6.65
N ASN A 55 -2.36 6.52 -7.12
CA ASN A 55 -1.22 6.73 -6.23
C ASN A 55 -1.29 8.08 -5.53
N ASP A 56 -1.80 8.08 -4.31
CA ASP A 56 -1.75 9.21 -3.39
C ASP A 56 -0.85 8.90 -2.17
N ILE A 57 0.06 7.93 -2.32
CA ILE A 57 0.91 7.48 -1.23
C ILE A 57 2.04 8.48 -1.01
N GLU A 58 2.08 9.08 0.16
CA GLU A 58 3.04 10.12 0.53
C GLU A 58 4.09 9.57 1.51
N GLY A 59 5.27 10.18 1.49
CA GLY A 59 6.36 9.81 2.40
C GLY A 59 6.23 10.51 3.76
N TRP A 60 5.34 10.02 4.60
CA TRP A 60 5.14 10.57 5.94
C TRP A 60 6.24 10.12 6.91
N VAL A 61 6.34 10.82 8.04
CA VAL A 61 7.34 10.51 9.09
C VAL A 61 7.27 9.04 9.52
N HIS A 62 6.06 8.53 9.66
CA HIS A 62 5.82 7.17 10.15
C HIS A 62 5.54 6.15 9.03
N GLY A 63 6.05 6.42 7.85
CA GLY A 63 5.98 5.47 6.74
C GLY A 63 5.09 5.92 5.60
N PRO A 64 5.09 5.13 4.52
CA PRO A 64 4.23 5.42 3.36
C PRO A 64 2.76 5.45 3.78
N SER A 65 2.02 6.47 3.36
CA SER A 65 0.63 6.63 3.77
C SER A 65 -0.22 7.21 2.65
N SER A 66 -1.35 6.56 2.38
CA SER A 66 -2.36 7.09 1.47
C SER A 66 -3.14 8.18 2.20
N ARG A 67 -3.16 9.39 1.63
CA ARG A 67 -3.93 10.49 2.21
C ARG A 67 -5.43 10.20 2.21
N LYS A 68 -5.94 9.65 1.11
CA LYS A 68 -7.36 9.30 1.00
C LYS A 68 -7.76 8.27 2.06
N LEU A 69 -6.92 7.27 2.27
CA LEU A 69 -7.16 6.25 3.29
C LEU A 69 -7.12 6.87 4.70
N SER A 70 -6.17 7.75 4.93
CA SER A 70 -6.05 8.46 6.21
C SER A 70 -7.32 9.24 6.55
N ASP A 71 -7.91 9.89 5.54
CA ASP A 71 -9.13 10.67 5.73
C ASP A 71 -10.39 9.79 5.83
N ALA A 72 -10.35 8.60 5.25
CA ALA A 72 -11.53 7.74 5.13
C ALA A 72 -11.84 6.92 6.38
N PHE A 73 -10.84 6.67 7.24
CA PHE A 73 -11.01 5.84 8.43
C PHE A 73 -10.55 6.61 9.68
N PRO A 74 -11.20 6.34 10.83
CA PRO A 74 -10.87 7.08 12.06
C PRO A 74 -9.47 6.73 12.58
N HIS A 75 -8.86 7.69 13.29
CA HIS A 75 -7.56 7.55 13.94
C HIS A 75 -7.69 7.43 15.45
N SER A 76 -8.87 7.18 15.95
CA SER A 76 -9.16 7.26 17.37
C SER A 76 -8.69 6.05 18.16
N GLY A 77 -7.87 6.33 19.13
CA GLY A 77 -7.85 5.70 20.43
C GLY A 77 -7.57 4.21 20.55
N GLY A 78 -6.93 3.58 19.61
CA GLY A 78 -6.48 2.20 19.80
C GLY A 78 -7.50 1.11 19.49
N ASP A 79 -8.75 1.46 19.17
CA ASP A 79 -9.72 0.46 18.73
C ASP A 79 -9.37 0.02 17.29
N PRO A 80 -9.34 -1.28 17.00
CA PRO A 80 -9.08 -1.73 15.65
C PRO A 80 -10.18 -1.30 14.69
N LEU A 81 -9.78 -0.96 13.47
CA LEU A 81 -10.70 -0.54 12.43
C LEU A 81 -11.54 -1.72 11.94
N GLN A 82 -12.75 -1.42 11.51
CA GLN A 82 -13.68 -2.38 10.91
C GLN A 82 -14.04 -1.90 9.50
N PRO A 83 -14.52 -2.80 8.62
CA PRO A 83 -14.96 -2.37 7.30
C PRO A 83 -16.05 -1.30 7.39
N ILE A 84 -16.02 -0.34 6.46
CA ILE A 84 -17.08 0.66 6.30
C ILE A 84 -17.85 0.27 5.04
N GLU A 85 -19.06 -0.25 5.23
CA GLU A 85 -19.82 -0.88 4.15
C GLU A 85 -20.07 0.02 2.95
N GLU A 86 -20.27 1.30 3.17
CA GLU A 86 -20.53 2.29 2.13
C GLU A 86 -19.38 2.40 1.10
N TYR A 87 -18.17 2.03 1.50
CA TYR A 87 -17.00 2.10 0.60
C TYR A 87 -16.95 0.94 -0.39
N GLY A 88 -17.70 -0.15 -0.14
CA GLY A 88 -17.61 -1.34 -0.96
C GLY A 88 -16.31 -2.10 -0.74
N THR A 89 -16.10 -3.13 -1.54
CA THR A 89 -14.90 -3.95 -1.49
C THR A 89 -14.57 -4.48 -2.89
N ILE A 90 -13.56 -5.31 -3.00
CA ILE A 90 -13.21 -5.97 -4.25
C ILE A 90 -14.27 -7.06 -4.52
N PRO A 91 -14.88 -7.07 -5.70
CA PRO A 91 -15.89 -8.10 -6.02
C PRO A 91 -15.28 -9.51 -5.99
N ASP A 92 -16.04 -10.46 -5.47
CA ASP A 92 -15.60 -11.87 -5.40
C ASP A 92 -15.32 -12.46 -6.79
N ASP A 93 -16.00 -11.98 -7.82
CA ASP A 93 -15.82 -12.45 -9.19
C ASP A 93 -14.55 -11.91 -9.88
N ASP A 94 -13.88 -10.92 -9.27
CA ASP A 94 -12.54 -10.55 -9.71
C ASP A 94 -11.53 -11.47 -9.02
N ALA A 95 -11.51 -12.71 -9.46
CA ALA A 95 -10.70 -13.77 -8.86
C ALA A 95 -9.21 -13.42 -8.84
N GLY A 96 -8.72 -12.78 -9.90
CA GLY A 96 -7.30 -12.42 -10.00
C GLY A 96 -6.85 -11.44 -8.92
N THR A 97 -7.64 -10.39 -8.71
CA THR A 97 -7.33 -9.39 -7.69
C THR A 97 -7.47 -9.99 -6.29
N CYS A 98 -8.53 -10.77 -6.04
CA CYS A 98 -8.72 -11.41 -4.74
C CYS A 98 -7.57 -12.36 -4.41
N GLU A 99 -7.13 -13.16 -5.37
CA GLU A 99 -5.99 -14.08 -5.19
C GLU A 99 -4.70 -13.31 -4.92
N PHE A 100 -4.49 -12.20 -5.64
CA PHE A 100 -3.33 -11.34 -5.41
C PHE A 100 -3.32 -10.79 -3.97
N LEU A 101 -4.46 -10.26 -3.52
CA LEU A 101 -4.58 -9.71 -2.17
C LEU A 101 -4.41 -10.77 -1.08
N GLU A 102 -4.88 -12.01 -1.36
CA GLU A 102 -4.63 -13.13 -0.44
C GLU A 102 -3.13 -13.39 -0.28
N LYS A 103 -2.36 -13.32 -1.35
CA LYS A 103 -0.91 -13.48 -1.30
C LYS A 103 -0.23 -12.36 -0.52
N ILE A 104 -0.68 -11.12 -0.72
CA ILE A 104 -0.18 -9.97 0.05
C ILE A 104 -0.47 -10.19 1.54
N TYR A 105 -1.67 -10.58 1.87
CA TYR A 105 -2.06 -10.82 3.27
C TYR A 105 -1.26 -11.99 3.87
N ALA A 106 -1.04 -13.06 3.12
CA ALA A 106 -0.25 -14.21 3.58
C ALA A 106 1.20 -13.80 3.86
N THR A 107 1.76 -12.90 3.04
CA THR A 107 3.16 -12.47 3.18
C THR A 107 3.34 -11.45 4.31
N PHE A 108 2.45 -10.48 4.41
CA PHE A 108 2.63 -9.31 5.29
C PHE A 108 1.67 -9.27 6.48
N GLY A 109 0.55 -9.99 6.41
CA GLY A 109 -0.51 -9.89 7.42
C GLY A 109 -0.15 -10.38 8.81
N GLY A 110 0.90 -11.19 8.93
CA GLY A 110 1.39 -11.67 10.22
C GLY A 110 2.22 -10.66 11.00
N PHE A 111 2.63 -9.57 10.37
CA PHE A 111 3.43 -8.53 11.02
C PHE A 111 2.52 -7.46 11.64
N SER A 112 3.00 -6.84 12.72
CA SER A 112 2.30 -5.70 13.32
C SER A 112 2.47 -4.45 12.44
N GLY A 113 1.66 -3.44 12.67
CA GLY A 113 1.81 -2.15 11.99
C GLY A 113 3.19 -1.54 12.18
N LYS A 114 3.75 -1.64 13.40
CA LYS A 114 5.09 -1.12 13.69
C LYS A 114 6.19 -1.90 12.96
N GLU A 115 6.05 -3.21 12.87
CA GLU A 115 7.00 -4.04 12.13
C GLU A 115 6.97 -3.71 10.64
N LEU A 116 5.78 -3.56 10.08
CA LEU A 116 5.62 -3.18 8.66
C LEU A 116 6.17 -1.77 8.41
N GLU A 117 5.93 -0.83 9.32
CA GLU A 117 6.50 0.52 9.23
C GLU A 117 8.03 0.46 9.18
N ALA A 118 8.63 -0.32 10.06
CA ALA A 118 10.09 -0.46 10.10
C ALA A 118 10.63 -1.03 8.79
N MET A 119 9.92 -2.00 8.21
CA MET A 119 10.29 -2.57 6.92
C MET A 119 10.19 -1.53 5.79
N ALA A 120 9.06 -0.84 5.69
CA ALA A 120 8.81 0.13 4.64
C ALA A 120 9.76 1.34 4.70
N CYS A 121 10.12 1.77 5.90
CA CYS A 121 11.02 2.91 6.09
C CYS A 121 12.49 2.59 5.76
N ARG A 122 12.81 1.34 5.50
CA ARG A 122 14.14 0.94 5.01
C ARG A 122 14.19 0.88 3.49
N GLU A 123 13.04 0.98 2.82
CA GLU A 123 12.96 0.84 1.37
C GLU A 123 13.28 2.16 0.68
N LYS A 124 14.03 2.05 -0.41
CA LYS A 124 14.44 3.18 -1.22
C LYS A 124 13.28 4.08 -1.66
N PRO A 125 12.10 3.56 -2.06
CA PRO A 125 10.99 4.44 -2.46
C PRO A 125 10.58 5.44 -1.38
N TRP A 126 10.44 5.00 -0.13
CA TRP A 126 10.09 5.90 0.97
C TRP A 126 11.23 6.85 1.28
N ILE A 127 12.46 6.34 1.37
CA ILE A 127 13.64 7.15 1.67
C ILE A 127 13.79 8.28 0.64
N ALA A 128 13.65 7.96 -0.64
CA ALA A 128 13.78 8.94 -1.72
C ALA A 128 12.71 10.03 -1.64
N SER A 129 11.48 9.67 -1.25
CA SER A 129 10.38 10.64 -1.11
C SER A 129 10.64 11.68 -0.01
N ARG A 130 11.55 11.38 0.89
CA ARG A 130 11.88 12.25 2.02
C ARG A 130 13.23 12.94 1.86
N LYS A 131 13.78 12.95 0.66
CA LYS A 131 15.06 13.59 0.39
C LYS A 131 15.07 15.05 0.82
N GLY A 132 16.07 15.44 1.60
CA GLY A 132 16.21 16.81 2.11
C GLY A 132 15.47 17.07 3.41
N LEU A 133 14.67 16.11 3.89
CA LEU A 133 13.95 16.25 5.16
C LEU A 133 14.71 15.56 6.28
N LYS A 134 14.58 16.10 7.47
CA LYS A 134 15.05 15.44 8.68
C LYS A 134 14.03 14.36 9.09
N SER A 135 14.47 13.40 9.89
CA SER A 135 13.63 12.26 10.27
C SER A 135 12.31 12.64 10.92
N TRP A 136 12.25 13.81 11.57
CA TRP A 136 11.06 14.28 12.29
C TRP A 136 10.24 15.31 11.50
N GLU A 137 10.71 15.75 10.33
CA GLU A 137 9.99 16.76 9.55
C GLU A 137 8.83 16.13 8.77
N PRO A 138 7.65 16.77 8.79
CA PRO A 138 6.53 16.30 7.97
C PRO A 138 6.90 16.31 6.48
N GLY A 139 6.44 15.30 5.75
CA GLY A 139 6.63 15.21 4.31
C GLY A 139 5.32 14.85 3.64
N SER A 140 5.14 15.31 2.41
CA SER A 140 3.93 15.04 1.62
C SER A 140 4.25 14.70 0.17
N ALA A 141 5.51 14.42 -0.15
CA ALA A 141 5.89 14.04 -1.51
C ALA A 141 5.33 12.66 -1.85
N ILE A 142 4.77 12.53 -3.03
CA ILE A 142 4.25 11.25 -3.54
C ILE A 142 5.42 10.30 -3.79
N ILE A 143 5.28 9.08 -3.32
CA ILE A 143 6.29 8.04 -3.54
C ILE A 143 6.25 7.61 -5.01
N SER A 144 7.43 7.58 -5.65
CA SER A 144 7.56 7.30 -7.09
C SER A 144 7.14 5.88 -7.46
N ASP A 145 6.26 5.74 -8.45
CA ASP A 145 5.89 4.45 -9.04
C ASP A 145 7.12 3.71 -9.56
N ASN A 146 8.01 4.41 -10.25
CA ASN A 146 9.21 3.80 -10.82
C ASN A 146 10.13 3.24 -9.75
N LEU A 147 10.27 3.94 -8.61
CA LEU A 147 11.09 3.46 -7.51
C LEU A 147 10.45 2.25 -6.82
N MET A 148 9.13 2.24 -6.66
CA MET A 148 8.42 1.09 -6.09
C MET A 148 8.56 -0.13 -6.99
N TYR A 149 8.36 0.04 -8.29
CA TYR A 149 8.57 -1.04 -9.26
C TYR A 149 10.00 -1.59 -9.18
N GLY A 150 10.99 -0.68 -9.19
CA GLY A 150 12.40 -1.05 -9.10
C GLY A 150 12.76 -1.82 -7.84
N TYR A 151 12.19 -1.42 -6.70
CA TYR A 151 12.40 -2.12 -5.44
C TYR A 151 11.88 -3.56 -5.52
N CYS A 152 10.67 -3.75 -6.03
CA CYS A 152 10.08 -5.08 -6.16
C CYS A 152 10.88 -5.95 -7.14
N ALA A 153 11.37 -5.36 -8.24
CA ALA A 153 12.20 -6.07 -9.21
C ALA A 153 13.49 -6.58 -8.57
N GLU A 154 14.15 -5.73 -7.76
CA GLU A 154 15.38 -6.13 -7.04
C GLU A 154 15.10 -7.27 -6.06
N MET A 155 13.99 -7.18 -5.31
CA MET A 155 13.61 -8.22 -4.36
C MET A 155 13.32 -9.54 -5.06
N ASN A 156 12.67 -9.49 -6.21
CA ASN A 156 12.35 -10.70 -6.98
C ASN A 156 13.62 -11.37 -7.55
N GLU A 157 14.62 -10.58 -7.97
CA GLU A 157 15.90 -11.11 -8.44
C GLU A 157 16.66 -11.80 -7.32
N ASP A 158 16.61 -11.26 -6.10
CA ASP A 158 17.32 -11.83 -4.94
C ASP A 158 16.74 -13.19 -4.51
N GLU A 159 15.49 -13.49 -4.88
CA GLU A 159 14.85 -14.77 -4.58
C GLU A 159 15.22 -15.87 -5.58
N ASP A 160 15.74 -15.51 -6.73
CA ASP A 160 16.20 -16.42 -7.76
C ASP A 160 17.66 -16.81 -7.51
#